data_22569c63e88ab9efbf31cb677bddd1aa
#
_entry.id   22569c63e88ab9efbf31cb677bddd1aa
#
_cell.length_a   1.000
_cell.length_b   1.000
_cell.length_c   1.000
_cell.angle_alpha   90.00
_cell.angle_beta   90.00
_cell.angle_gamma   90.00
#
_symmetry.space_group_name_H-M   'P 1'
#
loop_
_entity.id
_entity.type
_entity.pdbx_description
1 polymer ?
#
loop_
_entity_poly.entity_id
_entity_poly.type
_entity_poly.pdbx_seq_one_letter_code
_entity_poly.pdbx_strand_id
1 'polypeptide(L)'
;MSVAVPSVARMRQAARESVSGLPRAFWWLWTSTLVNRLGGFVAPFLAMYLTVDRGYSATYAGLVGALHGLGGAVSAVGAGVMTDRLGRRPTLLISQSATAVSVAVLGFVQDPAAIAAVAFLVGMAYNGSRPAVQAMMADIVAPEDRIRAFSLNYWAVNLGFAFSATVAGLIAEHGYLALFLGEAIMTLLCAVVVFVKLPESRPVREDGEDGAMGPAVDEPEAGLGAVLRDRGFMAVVALSFLIATIIQQGFVGLPVAMGASGLSSSDFGLAVAANGVLIVALQIPVTRFIEHREPTRLLVGAALLIGYGFGLTAFAGSVGMYALTVCVWTIGEIINTPIQMGLVARLSPTHGRGRYQGVYVLSWSLAALVAPLAGGVVIDHYGADVLWAACAVTGTLAAAGYAVLMRAIPAG
;
A
#
# COMPACT_ATOMS: atom_id res chain seq x y z
N MET A 1 -4.02 -10.77 -35.13
CA MET A 1 -4.61 -9.41 -35.09
C MET A 1 -3.48 -8.45 -34.72
N SER A 2 -3.11 -7.54 -35.64
CA SER A 2 -2.08 -6.51 -35.41
C SER A 2 -2.61 -5.52 -34.38
N VAL A 3 -1.98 -5.45 -33.20
CA VAL A 3 -2.25 -4.42 -32.20
C VAL A 3 -1.66 -3.12 -32.74
N ALA A 4 -2.50 -2.29 -33.35
CA ALA A 4 -2.09 -0.98 -33.84
C ALA A 4 -1.69 -0.11 -32.62
N VAL A 5 -0.43 0.27 -32.52
CA VAL A 5 0.08 1.24 -31.55
C VAL A 5 -0.71 2.55 -31.77
N PRO A 6 -1.43 3.07 -30.75
CA PRO A 6 -2.20 4.31 -30.92
C PRO A 6 -1.25 5.45 -31.29
N SER A 7 -1.65 6.28 -32.26
CA SER A 7 -0.86 7.43 -32.68
C SER A 7 -0.66 8.41 -31.50
N VAL A 8 0.47 9.10 -31.45
CA VAL A 8 0.80 10.11 -30.41
C VAL A 8 -0.35 11.14 -30.22
N ALA A 9 -1.06 11.46 -31.30
CA ALA A 9 -2.22 12.35 -31.25
C ALA A 9 -3.39 11.73 -30.43
N ARG A 10 -3.69 10.45 -30.62
CA ARG A 10 -4.70 9.73 -29.85
C ARG A 10 -4.31 9.58 -28.38
N MET A 11 -3.05 9.37 -28.08
CA MET A 11 -2.54 9.33 -26.71
C MET A 11 -2.68 10.70 -26.03
N ARG A 12 -2.35 11.79 -26.71
CA ARG A 12 -2.52 13.16 -26.19
C ARG A 12 -3.99 13.53 -25.98
N GLN A 13 -4.87 13.10 -26.87
CA GLN A 13 -6.29 13.32 -26.73
C GLN A 13 -6.85 12.54 -25.55
N ALA A 14 -6.55 11.25 -25.43
CA ALA A 14 -6.95 10.42 -24.28
C ALA A 14 -6.41 10.98 -22.95
N ALA A 15 -5.17 11.48 -22.92
CA ALA A 15 -4.61 12.13 -21.74
C ALA A 15 -5.37 13.44 -21.40
N ARG A 16 -5.72 14.27 -22.39
CA ARG A 16 -6.52 15.48 -22.16
C ARG A 16 -7.93 15.16 -21.65
N GLU A 17 -8.58 14.16 -22.23
CA GLU A 17 -9.90 13.68 -21.77
C GLU A 17 -9.84 13.10 -20.35
N SER A 18 -8.75 12.45 -19.99
CA SER A 18 -8.54 11.91 -18.63
C SER A 18 -8.39 12.98 -17.56
N VAL A 19 -7.92 14.19 -17.93
CA VAL A 19 -7.66 15.31 -16.99
C VAL A 19 -8.73 16.38 -17.04
N SER A 20 -9.56 16.47 -18.12
CA SER A 20 -10.55 17.52 -18.31
C SER A 20 -11.82 17.26 -17.48
N GLY A 21 -12.49 18.34 -17.06
CA GLY A 21 -13.81 18.27 -16.41
C GLY A 21 -13.82 17.97 -14.92
N LEU A 22 -12.68 17.62 -14.29
CA LEU A 22 -12.63 17.40 -12.86
C LEU A 22 -12.59 18.72 -12.07
N PRO A 23 -13.26 18.79 -10.88
CA PRO A 23 -13.33 20.00 -10.07
C PRO A 23 -11.95 20.49 -9.61
N ARG A 24 -11.81 21.83 -9.39
CA ARG A 24 -10.57 22.40 -8.83
C ARG A 24 -10.18 21.81 -7.48
N ALA A 25 -11.15 21.48 -6.63
CA ALA A 25 -10.93 20.85 -5.34
C ALA A 25 -10.27 19.48 -5.48
N PHE A 26 -10.65 18.68 -6.50
CA PHE A 26 -9.99 17.42 -6.80
C PHE A 26 -8.50 17.61 -7.10
N TRP A 27 -8.13 18.62 -7.89
CA TRP A 27 -6.72 18.85 -8.22
C TRP A 27 -5.88 19.29 -7.02
N TRP A 28 -6.46 20.06 -6.09
CA TRP A 28 -5.78 20.38 -4.83
C TRP A 28 -5.59 19.15 -3.94
N LEU A 29 -6.61 18.28 -3.84
CA LEU A 29 -6.51 17.01 -3.11
C LEU A 29 -5.49 16.09 -3.76
N TRP A 30 -5.50 15.97 -5.09
CA TRP A 30 -4.55 15.18 -5.86
C TRP A 30 -3.11 15.67 -5.69
N THR A 31 -2.90 16.98 -5.77
CA THR A 31 -1.58 17.59 -5.53
C THR A 31 -1.11 17.33 -4.11
N SER A 32 -1.98 17.50 -3.11
CA SER A 32 -1.66 17.18 -1.72
C SER A 32 -1.27 15.70 -1.56
N THR A 33 -2.00 14.78 -2.21
CA THR A 33 -1.65 13.35 -2.19
C THR A 33 -0.30 13.09 -2.84
N LEU A 34 -0.03 13.68 -4.01
CA LEU A 34 1.25 13.52 -4.71
C LEU A 34 2.41 14.05 -3.85
N VAL A 35 2.31 15.28 -3.32
CA VAL A 35 3.35 15.90 -2.48
C VAL A 35 3.57 15.08 -1.21
N ASN A 36 2.51 14.61 -0.55
CA ASN A 36 2.62 13.74 0.62
C ASN A 36 3.34 12.43 0.29
N ARG A 37 3.11 11.85 -0.90
CA ARG A 37 3.79 10.64 -1.33
C ARG A 37 5.23 10.88 -1.77
N LEU A 38 5.52 12.03 -2.37
CA LEU A 38 6.88 12.46 -2.67
C LEU A 38 7.73 12.65 -1.41
N GLY A 39 7.08 13.05 -0.30
CA GLY A 39 7.72 13.21 1.01
C GLY A 39 7.66 11.97 1.90
N GLY A 40 7.12 10.85 1.46
CA GLY A 40 6.97 9.63 2.28
C GLY A 40 8.28 8.83 2.36
N PHE A 41 9.27 9.33 3.08
CA PHE A 41 10.63 8.82 3.12
C PHE A 41 10.87 7.75 4.20
N VAL A 42 10.23 7.91 5.36
CA VAL A 42 10.58 7.15 6.58
C VAL A 42 10.22 5.68 6.47
N ALA A 43 9.00 5.35 6.03
CA ALA A 43 8.52 3.98 6.06
C ALA A 43 9.41 2.98 5.30
N PRO A 44 9.91 3.26 4.07
CA PRO A 44 10.82 2.36 3.38
C PRO A 44 12.22 2.29 3.98
N PHE A 45 12.71 3.38 4.58
CA PHE A 45 14.08 3.49 5.07
C PHE A 45 14.23 3.22 6.56
N LEU A 46 13.14 3.07 7.31
CA LEU A 46 13.17 2.89 8.76
C LEU A 46 13.98 1.67 9.19
N ALA A 47 13.84 0.53 8.49
CA ALA A 47 14.59 -0.66 8.82
C ALA A 47 16.10 -0.49 8.59
N MET A 48 16.50 0.17 7.50
CA MET A 48 17.90 0.45 7.20
C MET A 48 18.49 1.47 8.18
N TYR A 49 17.75 2.51 8.55
CA TYR A 49 18.12 3.42 9.64
C TYR A 49 18.43 2.66 10.93
N LEU A 50 17.53 1.75 11.33
CA LEU A 50 17.70 1.02 12.58
C LEU A 50 18.89 0.05 12.56
N THR A 51 19.12 -0.64 11.43
CA THR A 51 20.17 -1.67 11.35
C THR A 51 21.52 -1.10 10.96
N VAL A 52 21.60 -0.22 9.96
CA VAL A 52 22.88 0.30 9.44
C VAL A 52 23.35 1.51 10.23
N ASP A 53 22.49 2.51 10.48
CA ASP A 53 22.88 3.75 11.14
C ASP A 53 22.92 3.60 12.67
N ARG A 54 21.92 2.88 13.25
CA ARG A 54 21.79 2.72 14.70
C ARG A 54 22.39 1.42 15.24
N GLY A 55 22.74 0.46 14.37
CA GLY A 55 23.35 -0.81 14.76
C GLY A 55 22.42 -1.77 15.52
N TYR A 56 21.09 -1.58 15.45
CA TYR A 56 20.14 -2.50 16.05
C TYR A 56 20.01 -3.79 15.23
N SER A 57 19.51 -4.86 15.87
CA SER A 57 19.26 -6.14 15.21
C SER A 57 18.12 -6.05 14.18
N ALA A 58 18.09 -7.00 13.23
CA ALA A 58 17.00 -7.14 12.28
C ALA A 58 15.68 -7.49 12.99
N THR A 59 15.73 -8.26 14.09
CA THR A 59 14.56 -8.54 14.95
C THR A 59 13.95 -7.26 15.51
N TYR A 60 14.79 -6.32 16.00
CA TYR A 60 14.30 -5.05 16.51
C TYR A 60 13.73 -4.17 15.37
N ALA A 61 14.38 -4.12 14.23
CA ALA A 61 13.84 -3.42 13.05
C ALA A 61 12.50 -4.02 12.61
N GLY A 62 12.38 -5.34 12.64
CA GLY A 62 11.14 -6.07 12.40
C GLY A 62 10.03 -5.74 13.40
N LEU A 63 10.36 -5.65 14.69
CA LEU A 63 9.42 -5.23 15.75
C LEU A 63 8.92 -3.80 15.50
N VAL A 64 9.81 -2.87 15.20
CA VAL A 64 9.45 -1.47 14.92
C VAL A 64 8.58 -1.37 13.66
N GLY A 65 8.90 -2.12 12.60
CA GLY A 65 8.07 -2.23 11.39
C GLY A 65 6.69 -2.82 11.67
N ALA A 66 6.62 -3.86 12.51
CA ALA A 66 5.37 -4.47 12.94
C ALA A 66 4.49 -3.50 13.75
N LEU A 67 5.09 -2.74 14.68
CA LEU A 67 4.39 -1.71 15.44
C LEU A 67 3.88 -0.57 14.57
N HIS A 68 4.66 -0.13 13.58
CA HIS A 68 4.21 0.82 12.56
C HIS A 68 3.00 0.27 11.79
N GLY A 69 3.04 -0.99 11.36
CA GLY A 69 1.92 -1.66 10.70
C GLY A 69 0.68 -1.76 11.60
N LEU A 70 0.86 -2.10 12.88
CA LEU A 70 -0.21 -2.16 13.88
C LEU A 70 -0.86 -0.78 14.10
N GLY A 71 -0.04 0.29 14.18
CA GLY A 71 -0.53 1.66 14.23
C GLY A 71 -1.44 1.99 13.05
N GLY A 72 -1.05 1.58 11.84
CA GLY A 72 -1.87 1.72 10.63
C GLY A 72 -3.20 0.96 10.70
N ALA A 73 -3.19 -0.26 11.23
CA ALA A 73 -4.39 -1.08 11.40
C ALA A 73 -5.37 -0.45 12.42
N VAL A 74 -4.88 0.02 13.56
CA VAL A 74 -5.67 0.74 14.57
C VAL A 74 -6.27 2.02 13.98
N SER A 75 -5.48 2.75 13.21
CA SER A 75 -5.92 3.98 12.56
C SER A 75 -7.03 3.76 11.53
N ALA A 76 -7.00 2.64 10.81
CA ALA A 76 -8.01 2.37 9.77
C ALA A 76 -9.44 2.41 10.33
N VAL A 77 -9.64 1.92 11.55
CA VAL A 77 -10.94 1.96 12.25
C VAL A 77 -11.21 3.36 12.82
N GLY A 78 -10.26 3.90 13.59
CA GLY A 78 -10.44 5.19 14.28
C GLY A 78 -10.59 6.37 13.31
N ALA A 79 -9.81 6.41 12.25
CA ALA A 79 -9.85 7.48 11.27
C ALA A 79 -11.12 7.46 10.41
N GLY A 80 -11.70 6.28 10.16
CA GLY A 80 -13.01 6.18 9.52
C GLY A 80 -14.08 6.89 10.37
N VAL A 81 -14.15 6.56 11.66
CA VAL A 81 -15.07 7.22 12.61
C VAL A 81 -14.80 8.72 12.71
N MET A 82 -13.53 9.13 12.78
CA MET A 82 -13.15 10.54 12.76
C MET A 82 -13.66 11.26 11.51
N THR A 83 -13.45 10.66 10.33
CA THR A 83 -13.89 11.20 9.04
C THR A 83 -15.40 11.45 9.00
N ASP A 84 -16.18 10.54 9.58
CA ASP A 84 -17.64 10.65 9.61
C ASP A 84 -18.15 11.64 10.68
N ARG A 85 -17.50 11.68 11.86
CA ARG A 85 -17.94 12.52 12.97
C ARG A 85 -17.40 13.94 12.92
N LEU A 86 -16.09 14.10 12.67
CA LEU A 86 -15.44 15.42 12.64
C LEU A 86 -15.48 16.08 11.25
N GLY A 87 -15.57 15.27 10.21
CA GLY A 87 -15.49 15.72 8.81
C GLY A 87 -14.19 15.30 8.14
N ARG A 88 -14.16 15.51 6.82
CA ARG A 88 -13.04 15.05 5.96
C ARG A 88 -11.80 15.92 6.17
N ARG A 89 -12.00 17.24 6.11
CA ARG A 89 -10.92 18.23 6.23
C ARG A 89 -10.25 18.21 7.63
N PRO A 90 -10.97 18.25 8.77
CA PRO A 90 -10.36 18.12 10.09
C PRO A 90 -9.56 16.82 10.26
N THR A 91 -10.09 15.68 9.78
CA THR A 91 -9.39 14.40 9.85
C THR A 91 -8.07 14.42 9.08
N LEU A 92 -8.05 15.01 7.87
CA LEU A 92 -6.82 15.18 7.10
C LEU A 92 -5.81 16.06 7.83
N LEU A 93 -6.25 17.20 8.39
CA LEU A 93 -5.37 18.12 9.10
C LEU A 93 -4.76 17.48 10.36
N ILE A 94 -5.58 16.77 11.16
CA ILE A 94 -5.13 16.07 12.35
C ILE A 94 -4.12 14.98 11.98
N SER A 95 -4.45 14.14 10.99
CA SER A 95 -3.58 13.04 10.55
C SER A 95 -2.25 13.54 10.00
N GLN A 96 -2.25 14.56 9.13
CA GLN A 96 -1.03 15.10 8.55
C GLN A 96 -0.18 15.84 9.58
N SER A 97 -0.80 16.64 10.48
CA SER A 97 -0.07 17.31 11.56
C SER A 97 0.53 16.31 12.55
N ALA A 98 -0.24 15.30 12.95
CA ALA A 98 0.25 14.22 13.82
C ALA A 98 1.39 13.43 13.15
N THR A 99 1.31 13.16 11.85
CA THR A 99 2.40 12.53 11.09
C THR A 99 3.64 13.40 11.10
N ALA A 100 3.52 14.68 10.77
CA ALA A 100 4.66 15.60 10.75
C ALA A 100 5.36 15.69 12.12
N VAL A 101 4.57 15.81 13.19
CA VAL A 101 5.12 15.85 14.55
C VAL A 101 5.77 14.53 14.94
N SER A 102 5.09 13.40 14.75
CA SER A 102 5.62 12.09 15.15
C SER A 102 6.86 11.69 14.36
N VAL A 103 6.91 12.00 13.05
CA VAL A 103 8.10 11.77 12.22
C VAL A 103 9.26 12.68 12.65
N ALA A 104 9.01 13.96 12.94
CA ALA A 104 10.03 14.85 13.45
C ALA A 104 10.58 14.35 14.80
N VAL A 105 9.70 13.93 15.73
CA VAL A 105 10.10 13.35 17.03
C VAL A 105 10.95 12.10 16.82
N LEU A 106 10.61 11.23 15.87
CA LEU A 106 11.37 10.01 15.57
C LEU A 106 12.83 10.32 15.22
N GLY A 107 13.09 11.45 14.57
CA GLY A 107 14.45 11.89 14.23
C GLY A 107 15.34 12.26 15.44
N PHE A 108 14.74 12.60 16.58
CA PHE A 108 15.49 13.02 17.79
C PHE A 108 15.51 11.94 18.88
N VAL A 109 14.63 10.95 18.81
CA VAL A 109 14.54 9.90 19.83
C VAL A 109 15.67 8.88 19.64
N GLN A 110 16.33 8.52 20.77
CA GLN A 110 17.45 7.58 20.79
C GLN A 110 17.15 6.29 21.58
N ASP A 111 16.24 6.38 22.55
CA ASP A 111 15.85 5.23 23.36
C ASP A 111 15.06 4.22 22.52
N PRO A 112 15.41 2.91 22.56
CA PRO A 112 14.75 1.89 21.75
C PRO A 112 13.25 1.78 22.02
N ALA A 113 12.82 1.84 23.28
CA ALA A 113 11.40 1.71 23.59
C ALA A 113 10.61 2.92 23.08
N ALA A 114 11.21 4.12 23.16
CA ALA A 114 10.63 5.34 22.65
C ALA A 114 10.58 5.34 21.09
N ILE A 115 11.62 4.84 20.40
CA ILE A 115 11.61 4.66 18.94
C ILE A 115 10.44 3.76 18.54
N ALA A 116 10.27 2.62 19.20
CA ALA A 116 9.18 1.68 18.93
C ALA A 116 7.79 2.30 19.15
N ALA A 117 7.62 3.04 20.25
CA ALA A 117 6.35 3.74 20.55
C ALA A 117 6.06 4.84 19.53
N VAL A 118 7.06 5.65 19.17
CA VAL A 118 6.90 6.72 18.16
C VAL A 118 6.64 6.13 16.78
N ALA A 119 7.27 5.01 16.39
CA ALA A 119 7.00 4.34 15.12
C ALA A 119 5.54 3.84 15.03
N PHE A 120 4.97 3.34 16.13
CA PHE A 120 3.55 3.02 16.20
C PHE A 120 2.68 4.27 15.95
N LEU A 121 3.01 5.40 16.59
CA LEU A 121 2.28 6.67 16.39
C LEU A 121 2.42 7.18 14.95
N VAL A 122 3.60 7.07 14.34
CA VAL A 122 3.81 7.40 12.92
C VAL A 122 2.91 6.56 12.03
N GLY A 123 2.88 5.24 12.24
CA GLY A 123 2.02 4.33 11.47
C GLY A 123 0.54 4.67 11.62
N MET A 124 0.12 5.01 12.85
CA MET A 124 -1.25 5.41 13.15
C MET A 124 -1.63 6.74 12.47
N ALA A 125 -0.80 7.75 12.60
CA ALA A 125 -1.05 9.08 12.04
C ALA A 125 -1.03 9.06 10.50
N TYR A 126 -0.02 8.42 9.91
CA TYR A 126 0.17 8.35 8.46
C TYR A 126 -1.01 7.68 7.74
N ASN A 127 -1.50 6.55 8.25
CA ASN A 127 -2.62 5.84 7.64
C ASN A 127 -3.97 6.49 7.92
N GLY A 128 -4.08 7.35 8.93
CA GLY A 128 -5.30 8.07 9.30
C GLY A 128 -5.85 9.01 8.23
N SER A 129 -5.01 9.47 7.31
CA SER A 129 -5.43 10.31 6.19
C SER A 129 -6.20 9.56 5.10
N ARG A 130 -6.00 8.25 4.94
CA ARG A 130 -6.55 7.46 3.82
C ARG A 130 -8.08 7.49 3.72
N PRO A 131 -8.86 7.21 4.80
CA PRO A 131 -10.31 7.26 4.73
C PRO A 131 -10.83 8.65 4.36
N ALA A 132 -10.22 9.70 4.90
CA ALA A 132 -10.61 11.08 4.63
C ALA A 132 -10.34 11.49 3.19
N VAL A 133 -9.19 11.11 2.59
CA VAL A 133 -8.89 11.34 1.17
C VAL A 133 -9.92 10.64 0.29
N GLN A 134 -10.24 9.38 0.57
CA GLN A 134 -11.20 8.61 -0.22
C GLN A 134 -12.61 9.18 -0.13
N ALA A 135 -13.07 9.53 1.08
CA ALA A 135 -14.38 10.12 1.30
C ALA A 135 -14.48 11.49 0.63
N MET A 136 -13.50 12.39 0.84
CA MET A 136 -13.47 13.70 0.21
C MET A 136 -13.50 13.60 -1.31
N MET A 137 -12.75 12.66 -1.90
CA MET A 137 -12.73 12.44 -3.35
C MET A 137 -14.11 11.99 -3.85
N ALA A 138 -14.79 11.09 -3.13
CA ALA A 138 -16.14 10.66 -3.46
C ALA A 138 -17.18 11.77 -3.32
N ASP A 139 -16.98 12.70 -2.37
CA ASP A 139 -17.90 13.83 -2.13
C ASP A 139 -17.76 14.92 -3.18
N ILE A 140 -16.52 15.24 -3.63
CA ILE A 140 -16.25 16.37 -4.53
C ILE A 140 -16.33 16.00 -6.01
N VAL A 141 -16.28 14.70 -6.37
CA VAL A 141 -16.29 14.23 -7.76
C VAL A 141 -17.64 13.59 -8.10
N ALA A 142 -18.21 13.99 -9.25
CA ALA A 142 -19.47 13.43 -9.75
C ALA A 142 -19.38 11.89 -9.88
N PRO A 143 -20.47 11.15 -9.61
CA PRO A 143 -20.46 9.69 -9.59
C PRO A 143 -19.87 9.04 -10.86
N GLU A 144 -20.16 9.59 -12.03
CA GLU A 144 -19.67 9.15 -13.34
C GLU A 144 -18.15 9.28 -13.50
N ASP A 145 -17.53 10.25 -12.81
CA ASP A 145 -16.10 10.55 -12.90
C ASP A 145 -15.26 9.91 -11.79
N ARG A 146 -15.89 9.29 -10.78
CA ARG A 146 -15.20 8.72 -9.61
C ARG A 146 -14.15 7.69 -9.98
N ILE A 147 -14.44 6.77 -10.90
CA ILE A 147 -13.48 5.75 -11.34
C ILE A 147 -12.22 6.42 -11.90
N ARG A 148 -12.39 7.45 -12.71
CA ARG A 148 -11.28 8.24 -13.28
C ARG A 148 -10.47 8.96 -12.20
N ALA A 149 -11.15 9.61 -11.24
CA ALA A 149 -10.51 10.31 -10.13
C ALA A 149 -9.68 9.37 -9.24
N PHE A 150 -10.24 8.21 -8.87
CA PHE A 150 -9.52 7.21 -8.10
C PHE A 150 -8.31 6.64 -8.86
N SER A 151 -8.43 6.44 -10.17
CA SER A 151 -7.32 5.98 -11.01
C SER A 151 -6.18 7.01 -11.07
N LEU A 152 -6.51 8.31 -11.22
CA LEU A 152 -5.53 9.39 -11.18
C LEU A 152 -4.86 9.49 -9.80
N ASN A 153 -5.62 9.32 -8.71
CA ASN A 153 -5.06 9.31 -7.37
C ASN A 153 -4.13 8.11 -7.14
N TYR A 154 -4.49 6.93 -7.62
CA TYR A 154 -3.63 5.76 -7.57
C TYR A 154 -2.31 6.00 -8.33
N TRP A 155 -2.39 6.65 -9.49
CA TRP A 155 -1.21 7.03 -10.28
C TRP A 155 -0.31 8.01 -9.51
N ALA A 156 -0.90 9.04 -8.85
CA ALA A 156 -0.15 9.96 -8.00
C ALA A 156 0.59 9.25 -6.86
N VAL A 157 -0.06 8.27 -6.23
CA VAL A 157 0.53 7.48 -5.14
C VAL A 157 1.77 6.71 -5.62
N ASN A 158 1.67 6.01 -6.76
CA ASN A 158 2.79 5.20 -7.28
C ASN A 158 3.91 6.07 -7.86
N LEU A 159 3.56 7.16 -8.55
CA LEU A 159 4.54 8.12 -9.04
C LEU A 159 5.31 8.76 -7.89
N GLY A 160 4.58 9.20 -6.85
CA GLY A 160 5.18 9.77 -5.65
C GLY A 160 6.12 8.79 -4.97
N PHE A 161 5.72 7.52 -4.84
CA PHE A 161 6.56 6.47 -4.26
C PHE A 161 7.85 6.23 -5.05
N ALA A 162 7.79 6.16 -6.39
CA ALA A 162 8.96 5.96 -7.23
C ALA A 162 10.01 7.07 -7.04
N PHE A 163 9.57 8.33 -7.05
CA PHE A 163 10.46 9.46 -6.81
C PHE A 163 10.95 9.51 -5.36
N SER A 164 10.05 9.29 -4.40
CA SER A 164 10.36 9.30 -2.98
C SER A 164 11.48 8.34 -2.63
N ALA A 165 11.44 7.10 -3.13
CA ALA A 165 12.46 6.10 -2.84
C ALA A 165 13.86 6.56 -3.28
N THR A 166 13.99 7.14 -4.48
CA THR A 166 15.28 7.64 -4.98
C THR A 166 15.76 8.85 -4.19
N VAL A 167 14.88 9.85 -4.00
CA VAL A 167 15.24 11.09 -3.28
C VAL A 167 15.56 10.80 -1.82
N ALA A 168 14.80 9.93 -1.17
CA ALA A 168 15.06 9.52 0.21
C ALA A 168 16.41 8.82 0.37
N GLY A 169 16.79 7.95 -0.57
CA GLY A 169 18.10 7.31 -0.57
C GLY A 169 19.24 8.33 -0.60
N LEU A 170 19.16 9.32 -1.50
CA LEU A 170 20.14 10.38 -1.60
C LEU A 170 20.21 11.29 -0.37
N ILE A 171 19.05 11.60 0.24
CA ILE A 171 19.01 12.39 1.49
C ILE A 171 19.61 11.59 2.65
N ALA A 172 19.32 10.29 2.74
CA ALA A 172 19.79 9.42 3.82
C ALA A 172 21.32 9.31 3.88
N GLU A 173 22.02 9.46 2.76
CA GLU A 173 23.49 9.54 2.72
C GLU A 173 24.06 10.75 3.46
N HIS A 174 23.28 11.82 3.58
CA HIS A 174 23.64 13.02 4.35
C HIS A 174 23.16 12.97 5.80
N GLY A 175 22.51 11.88 6.19
CA GLY A 175 22.02 11.61 7.53
C GLY A 175 20.49 11.46 7.60
N TYR A 176 20.06 10.49 8.38
CA TYR A 176 18.63 10.16 8.53
C TYR A 176 17.81 11.28 9.19
N LEU A 177 18.43 12.16 10.00
CA LEU A 177 17.72 13.31 10.57
C LEU A 177 17.16 14.22 9.46
N ALA A 178 17.94 14.46 8.40
CA ALA A 178 17.49 15.26 7.26
C ALA A 178 16.30 14.60 6.55
N LEU A 179 16.27 13.26 6.47
CA LEU A 179 15.17 12.48 5.92
C LEU A 179 13.90 12.62 6.77
N PHE A 180 14.00 12.49 8.10
CA PHE A 180 12.85 12.65 9.01
C PHE A 180 12.28 14.08 8.97
N LEU A 181 13.15 15.09 9.04
CA LEU A 181 12.73 16.49 8.98
C LEU A 181 12.17 16.84 7.60
N GLY A 182 12.75 16.31 6.52
CA GLY A 182 12.24 16.46 5.16
C GLY A 182 10.82 15.96 5.02
N GLU A 183 10.52 14.74 5.49
CA GLU A 183 9.16 14.21 5.50
C GLU A 183 8.21 15.04 6.37
N ALA A 184 8.64 15.44 7.56
CA ALA A 184 7.83 16.26 8.45
C ALA A 184 7.44 17.60 7.79
N ILE A 185 8.39 18.27 7.14
CA ILE A 185 8.16 19.53 6.41
C ILE A 185 7.21 19.31 5.24
N MET A 186 7.44 18.29 4.40
CA MET A 186 6.58 18.00 3.25
C MET A 186 5.15 17.68 3.69
N THR A 187 4.99 16.90 4.74
CA THR A 187 3.66 16.55 5.30
C THR A 187 2.98 17.79 5.90
N LEU A 188 3.73 18.66 6.57
CA LEU A 188 3.19 19.93 7.08
C LEU A 188 2.75 20.86 5.94
N LEU A 189 3.52 20.94 4.86
CA LEU A 189 3.12 21.70 3.66
C LEU A 189 1.82 21.14 3.07
N CYS A 190 1.64 19.81 3.05
CA CYS A 190 0.38 19.22 2.64
C CYS A 190 -0.78 19.63 3.57
N ALA A 191 -0.57 19.64 4.88
CA ALA A 191 -1.57 20.12 5.84
C ALA A 191 -1.95 21.60 5.57
N VAL A 192 -0.97 22.45 5.27
CA VAL A 192 -1.23 23.86 4.91
C VAL A 192 -2.04 23.95 3.61
N VAL A 193 -1.71 23.16 2.57
CA VAL A 193 -2.49 23.11 1.32
C VAL A 193 -3.93 22.68 1.59
N VAL A 194 -4.13 21.63 2.38
CA VAL A 194 -5.47 21.17 2.79
C VAL A 194 -6.22 22.27 3.54
N PHE A 195 -5.55 22.95 4.48
CA PHE A 195 -6.14 24.03 5.25
C PHE A 195 -6.58 25.22 4.39
N VAL A 196 -5.76 25.63 3.43
CA VAL A 196 -6.00 26.86 2.64
C VAL A 196 -6.92 26.60 1.43
N LYS A 197 -6.82 25.41 0.81
CA LYS A 197 -7.41 25.17 -0.53
C LYS A 197 -8.59 24.21 -0.54
N LEU A 198 -8.72 23.34 0.48
CA LEU A 198 -9.80 22.36 0.49
C LEU A 198 -10.92 22.82 1.43
N PRO A 199 -12.17 22.92 0.93
CA PRO A 199 -13.34 23.11 1.78
C PRO A 199 -13.67 21.82 2.55
N GLU A 200 -14.47 21.93 3.60
CA GLU A 200 -15.11 20.78 4.21
C GLU A 200 -16.14 20.20 3.23
N SER A 201 -16.09 18.89 3.02
CA SER A 201 -16.99 18.19 2.07
C SER A 201 -18.01 17.28 2.77
N ARG A 202 -18.05 17.32 4.10
CA ARG A 202 -19.01 16.52 4.85
C ARG A 202 -20.43 16.89 4.43
N PRO A 203 -21.26 15.91 3.99
CA PRO A 203 -22.66 16.17 3.74
C PRO A 203 -23.34 16.75 5.00
N VAL A 204 -24.00 17.88 4.85
CA VAL A 204 -24.84 18.45 5.91
C VAL A 204 -26.02 17.50 6.09
N ARG A 205 -26.18 16.90 7.27
CA ARG A 205 -27.45 16.26 7.63
C ARG A 205 -28.46 17.39 7.76
N GLU A 206 -29.43 17.44 6.88
CA GLU A 206 -30.61 18.24 7.14
C GLU A 206 -31.34 17.62 8.32
N ASP A 207 -31.42 18.39 9.43
CA ASP A 207 -32.17 18.02 10.61
C ASP A 207 -33.69 17.94 10.25
N GLY A 208 -34.11 16.79 9.76
CA GLY A 208 -35.48 16.59 9.28
C GLY A 208 -35.75 15.26 8.57
N GLU A 209 -34.72 14.53 8.17
CA GLU A 209 -34.91 13.19 7.57
C GLU A 209 -34.63 12.04 8.56
N ASP A 210 -35.25 12.10 9.72
CA ASP A 210 -35.51 10.92 10.56
C ASP A 210 -36.61 10.04 9.92
N GLY A 211 -36.52 9.71 8.63
CA GLY A 211 -37.65 9.02 8.06
C GLY A 211 -37.57 8.48 6.66
N ALA A 212 -36.39 8.35 6.07
CA ALA A 212 -36.33 7.68 4.76
C ALA A 212 -35.06 6.83 4.57
N MET A 213 -34.71 6.02 5.55
CA MET A 213 -34.31 4.66 5.20
C MET A 213 -35.63 4.00 4.77
N GLY A 214 -35.87 3.92 3.45
CA GLY A 214 -36.89 3.03 2.92
C GLY A 214 -36.72 1.66 3.57
N PRO A 215 -37.78 0.87 3.76
CA PRO A 215 -37.68 -0.38 4.50
C PRO A 215 -36.50 -1.14 3.92
N ALA A 216 -35.43 -1.24 4.75
CA ALA A 216 -34.40 -2.22 4.51
C ALA A 216 -35.19 -3.51 4.37
N VAL A 217 -35.25 -4.05 3.15
CA VAL A 217 -35.76 -5.39 2.96
C VAL A 217 -34.92 -6.19 3.94
N ASP A 218 -35.58 -6.75 4.96
CA ASP A 218 -35.01 -7.62 5.98
C ASP A 218 -34.52 -8.92 5.33
N GLU A 219 -33.55 -8.80 4.43
CA GLU A 219 -32.69 -9.93 4.11
C GLU A 219 -31.67 -9.98 5.26
N PRO A 220 -31.52 -11.12 5.95
CA PRO A 220 -30.64 -11.23 7.09
C PRO A 220 -29.24 -10.81 6.66
N GLU A 221 -28.80 -9.65 7.17
CA GLU A 221 -27.44 -9.17 6.94
C GLU A 221 -26.48 -10.30 7.29
N ALA A 222 -25.70 -10.76 6.30
CA ALA A 222 -24.72 -11.82 6.52
C ALA A 222 -23.77 -11.40 7.62
N GLY A 223 -23.98 -11.87 8.86
CA GLY A 223 -23.15 -11.54 10.01
C GLY A 223 -21.69 -11.90 9.75
N LEU A 224 -20.76 -11.32 10.50
CA LEU A 224 -19.32 -11.65 10.39
C LEU A 224 -19.09 -13.17 10.46
N GLY A 225 -19.89 -13.89 11.24
CA GLY A 225 -19.86 -15.37 11.29
C GLY A 225 -20.17 -16.06 9.97
N ALA A 226 -20.98 -15.46 9.10
CA ALA A 226 -21.24 -15.99 7.76
C ALA A 226 -20.02 -15.84 6.85
N VAL A 227 -19.33 -14.68 6.90
CA VAL A 227 -18.09 -14.44 6.16
C VAL A 227 -17.01 -15.46 6.55
N LEU A 228 -16.83 -15.70 7.87
CA LEU A 228 -15.84 -16.63 8.40
C LEU A 228 -16.17 -18.11 8.09
N ARG A 229 -17.42 -18.43 7.79
CA ARG A 229 -17.86 -19.77 7.37
C ARG A 229 -17.79 -19.99 5.86
N ASP A 230 -17.66 -18.93 5.09
CA ASP A 230 -17.45 -19.02 3.64
C ASP A 230 -16.04 -19.53 3.33
N ARG A 231 -15.93 -20.84 3.15
CA ARG A 231 -14.66 -21.52 2.92
C ARG A 231 -13.93 -21.03 1.67
N GLY A 232 -14.68 -20.74 0.61
CA GLY A 232 -14.11 -20.25 -0.65
C GLY A 232 -13.48 -18.87 -0.46
N PHE A 233 -14.22 -17.96 0.15
CA PHE A 233 -13.72 -16.62 0.45
C PHE A 233 -12.56 -16.65 1.46
N MET A 234 -12.65 -17.43 2.54
CA MET A 234 -11.56 -17.55 3.52
C MET A 234 -10.29 -18.16 2.92
N ALA A 235 -10.40 -19.03 1.92
CA ALA A 235 -9.22 -19.50 1.18
C ALA A 235 -8.58 -18.35 0.36
N VAL A 236 -9.37 -17.49 -0.28
CA VAL A 236 -8.84 -16.27 -0.94
C VAL A 236 -8.14 -15.37 0.07
N VAL A 237 -8.73 -15.14 1.25
CA VAL A 237 -8.15 -14.33 2.34
C VAL A 237 -6.82 -14.92 2.81
N ALA A 238 -6.75 -16.25 3.00
CA ALA A 238 -5.52 -16.92 3.41
C ALA A 238 -4.42 -16.82 2.34
N LEU A 239 -4.76 -17.02 1.06
CA LEU A 239 -3.80 -16.86 -0.04
C LEU A 239 -3.35 -15.40 -0.19
N SER A 240 -4.26 -14.44 0.01
CA SER A 240 -3.92 -13.01 0.06
C SER A 240 -2.95 -12.68 1.18
N PHE A 241 -3.15 -13.27 2.36
CA PHE A 241 -2.23 -13.13 3.50
C PHE A 241 -0.83 -13.65 3.17
N LEU A 242 -0.72 -14.82 2.52
CA LEU A 242 0.58 -15.37 2.11
C LEU A 242 1.29 -14.44 1.12
N ILE A 243 0.61 -13.97 0.09
CA ILE A 243 1.17 -13.02 -0.89
C ILE A 243 1.57 -11.71 -0.21
N ALA A 244 0.70 -11.15 0.63
CA ALA A 244 0.99 -9.93 1.37
C ALA A 244 2.21 -10.09 2.28
N THR A 245 2.37 -11.24 2.94
CA THR A 245 3.53 -11.54 3.80
C THR A 245 4.85 -11.52 3.02
N ILE A 246 4.86 -12.01 1.77
CA ILE A 246 6.04 -11.92 0.90
C ILE A 246 6.31 -10.45 0.53
N ILE A 247 5.29 -9.73 0.05
CA ILE A 247 5.45 -8.33 -0.41
C ILE A 247 5.91 -7.42 0.74
N GLN A 248 5.44 -7.64 1.96
CA GLN A 248 5.86 -6.87 3.14
C GLN A 248 7.35 -7.03 3.48
N GLN A 249 8.05 -8.05 2.97
CA GLN A 249 9.50 -8.16 3.12
C GLN A 249 10.26 -7.05 2.36
N GLY A 250 9.63 -6.40 1.41
CA GLY A 250 10.19 -5.22 0.75
C GLY A 250 10.44 -4.02 1.68
N PHE A 251 9.76 -3.97 2.85
CA PHE A 251 9.88 -2.86 3.80
C PHE A 251 10.85 -3.12 4.95
N VAL A 252 11.16 -4.39 5.28
CA VAL A 252 12.10 -4.73 6.36
C VAL A 252 13.17 -5.69 5.85
N GLY A 253 12.81 -6.85 5.31
CA GLY A 253 13.76 -7.85 4.87
C GLY A 253 14.73 -7.33 3.80
N LEU A 254 14.22 -6.68 2.77
CA LEU A 254 15.04 -6.17 1.66
C LEU A 254 16.03 -5.08 2.10
N PRO A 255 15.63 -3.99 2.78
CA PRO A 255 16.58 -2.98 3.22
C PRO A 255 17.60 -3.49 4.22
N VAL A 256 17.22 -4.40 5.13
CA VAL A 256 18.15 -5.04 6.08
C VAL A 256 19.18 -5.88 5.33
N ALA A 257 18.78 -6.72 4.38
CA ALA A 257 19.69 -7.56 3.62
C ALA A 257 20.63 -6.73 2.72
N MET A 258 20.13 -5.67 2.08
CA MET A 258 20.97 -4.76 1.28
C MET A 258 21.99 -4.04 2.17
N GLY A 259 21.59 -3.55 3.33
CA GLY A 259 22.50 -2.91 4.30
C GLY A 259 23.55 -3.87 4.83
N ALA A 260 23.18 -5.11 5.16
CA ALA A 260 24.11 -6.16 5.57
C ALA A 260 25.11 -6.54 4.46
N SER A 261 24.73 -6.39 3.19
CA SER A 261 25.61 -6.57 2.02
C SER A 261 26.51 -5.35 1.74
N GLY A 262 26.50 -4.32 2.60
CA GLY A 262 27.32 -3.11 2.45
C GLY A 262 26.81 -2.12 1.41
N LEU A 263 25.56 -2.28 0.94
CA LEU A 263 24.94 -1.34 0.01
C LEU A 263 24.40 -0.12 0.76
N SER A 264 24.50 1.04 0.10
CA SER A 264 24.10 2.33 0.69
C SER A 264 22.56 2.53 0.65
N SER A 265 22.10 3.56 1.35
CA SER A 265 20.69 3.96 1.31
C SER A 265 20.27 4.42 -0.09
N SER A 266 21.16 5.05 -0.87
CA SER A 266 20.86 5.41 -2.27
C SER A 266 20.74 4.18 -3.17
N ASP A 267 21.55 3.15 -2.95
CA ASP A 267 21.44 1.87 -3.65
C ASP A 267 20.09 1.21 -3.42
N PHE A 268 19.64 1.18 -2.16
CA PHE A 268 18.30 0.68 -1.81
C PHE A 268 17.20 1.52 -2.45
N GLY A 269 17.28 2.86 -2.33
CA GLY A 269 16.32 3.77 -2.95
C GLY A 269 16.20 3.57 -4.46
N LEU A 270 17.32 3.40 -5.15
CA LEU A 270 17.38 3.16 -6.59
C LEU A 270 16.76 1.79 -6.97
N ALA A 271 17.08 0.74 -6.22
CA ALA A 271 16.52 -0.59 -6.46
C ALA A 271 15.00 -0.60 -6.28
N VAL A 272 14.48 0.02 -5.20
CA VAL A 272 13.03 0.05 -4.91
C VAL A 272 12.29 1.03 -5.83
N ALA A 273 12.93 2.10 -6.33
CA ALA A 273 12.33 2.99 -7.32
C ALA A 273 11.90 2.24 -8.59
N ALA A 274 12.58 1.13 -8.95
CA ALA A 274 12.20 0.27 -10.07
C ALA A 274 10.77 -0.27 -9.93
N ASN A 275 10.30 -0.59 -8.71
CA ASN A 275 8.92 -1.01 -8.45
C ASN A 275 7.93 0.08 -8.87
N GLY A 276 8.07 1.29 -8.34
CA GLY A 276 7.16 2.38 -8.68
C GLY A 276 7.17 2.75 -10.15
N VAL A 277 8.35 2.80 -10.78
CA VAL A 277 8.50 3.08 -12.22
C VAL A 277 7.79 2.01 -13.06
N LEU A 278 7.99 0.73 -12.74
CA LEU A 278 7.32 -0.36 -13.46
C LEU A 278 5.81 -0.34 -13.30
N ILE A 279 5.31 -0.08 -12.09
CA ILE A 279 3.86 0.05 -11.85
C ILE A 279 3.29 1.17 -12.73
N VAL A 280 3.90 2.37 -12.69
CA VAL A 280 3.43 3.51 -13.50
C VAL A 280 3.47 3.21 -15.01
N ALA A 281 4.52 2.54 -15.48
CA ALA A 281 4.69 2.25 -16.89
C ALA A 281 3.83 1.07 -17.39
N LEU A 282 3.71 0.01 -16.59
CA LEU A 282 3.17 -1.28 -17.04
C LEU A 282 1.75 -1.58 -16.53
N GLN A 283 1.24 -0.91 -15.48
CA GLN A 283 -0.07 -1.23 -14.91
C GLN A 283 -1.18 -1.23 -15.96
N ILE A 284 -1.27 -0.18 -16.77
CA ILE A 284 -2.33 -0.06 -17.79
C ILE A 284 -2.16 -1.10 -18.92
N PRO A 285 -0.97 -1.22 -19.57
CA PRO A 285 -0.77 -2.23 -20.60
C PRO A 285 -1.00 -3.66 -20.12
N VAL A 286 -0.49 -4.01 -18.92
CA VAL A 286 -0.64 -5.34 -18.35
C VAL A 286 -2.11 -5.63 -18.02
N THR A 287 -2.82 -4.68 -17.40
CA THR A 287 -4.24 -4.86 -17.08
C THR A 287 -5.07 -5.16 -18.33
N ARG A 288 -4.84 -4.43 -19.43
CA ARG A 288 -5.52 -4.71 -20.73
C ARG A 288 -5.16 -6.08 -21.30
N PHE A 289 -3.91 -6.51 -21.11
CA PHE A 289 -3.45 -7.81 -21.62
C PHE A 289 -4.07 -8.98 -20.83
N ILE A 290 -4.26 -8.83 -19.51
CA ILE A 290 -4.77 -9.90 -18.64
C ILE A 290 -6.31 -9.98 -18.63
N GLU A 291 -7.03 -8.92 -19.03
CA GLU A 291 -8.49 -8.78 -18.95
C GLU A 291 -9.25 -9.93 -19.61
N HIS A 292 -8.70 -10.51 -20.70
CA HIS A 292 -9.31 -11.61 -21.45
C HIS A 292 -8.63 -12.97 -21.22
N ARG A 293 -7.78 -13.07 -20.18
CA ARG A 293 -7.06 -14.31 -19.89
C ARG A 293 -7.63 -15.04 -18.69
N GLU A 294 -7.33 -16.34 -18.62
CA GLU A 294 -7.80 -17.19 -17.53
C GLU A 294 -7.22 -16.75 -16.18
N PRO A 295 -8.05 -16.32 -15.21
CA PRO A 295 -7.60 -15.79 -13.93
C PRO A 295 -6.73 -16.77 -13.13
N THR A 296 -7.00 -18.10 -13.24
CA THR A 296 -6.25 -19.13 -12.52
C THR A 296 -4.77 -19.13 -12.90
N ARG A 297 -4.48 -19.15 -14.20
CA ARG A 297 -3.09 -19.18 -14.70
C ARG A 297 -2.34 -17.90 -14.34
N LEU A 298 -3.07 -16.79 -14.36
CA LEU A 298 -2.51 -15.49 -14.01
C LEU A 298 -2.18 -15.39 -12.52
N LEU A 299 -3.09 -15.83 -11.62
CA LEU A 299 -2.83 -15.83 -10.17
C LEU A 299 -1.70 -16.79 -9.79
N VAL A 300 -1.67 -17.98 -10.41
CA VAL A 300 -0.56 -18.94 -10.21
C VAL A 300 0.76 -18.34 -10.67
N GLY A 301 0.81 -17.79 -11.89
CA GLY A 301 2.02 -17.16 -12.41
C GLY A 301 2.46 -15.95 -11.58
N ALA A 302 1.53 -15.11 -11.15
CA ALA A 302 1.80 -13.96 -10.30
C ALA A 302 2.37 -14.37 -8.93
N ALA A 303 1.79 -15.39 -8.29
CA ALA A 303 2.29 -15.91 -7.01
C ALA A 303 3.72 -16.46 -7.12
N LEU A 304 4.03 -17.16 -8.22
CA LEU A 304 5.38 -17.63 -8.51
C LEU A 304 6.33 -16.46 -8.76
N LEU A 305 5.94 -15.48 -9.58
CA LEU A 305 6.77 -14.29 -9.86
C LEU A 305 7.06 -13.50 -8.58
N ILE A 306 6.09 -13.33 -7.68
CA ILE A 306 6.30 -12.67 -6.39
C ILE A 306 7.23 -13.50 -5.53
N GLY A 307 6.92 -14.78 -5.30
CA GLY A 307 7.70 -15.66 -4.42
C GLY A 307 9.14 -15.85 -4.90
N TYR A 308 9.34 -16.18 -6.17
CA TYR A 308 10.69 -16.37 -6.73
C TYR A 308 11.39 -15.04 -7.00
N GLY A 309 10.68 -13.94 -7.28
CA GLY A 309 11.28 -12.62 -7.36
C GLY A 309 11.97 -12.22 -6.05
N PHE A 310 11.30 -12.43 -4.91
CA PHE A 310 11.95 -12.29 -3.61
C PHE A 310 12.97 -13.41 -3.34
N GLY A 311 12.70 -14.65 -3.75
CA GLY A 311 13.64 -15.77 -3.60
C GLY A 311 14.98 -15.55 -4.30
N LEU A 312 14.98 -14.97 -5.50
CA LEU A 312 16.18 -14.62 -6.26
C LEU A 312 17.06 -13.58 -5.57
N THR A 313 16.51 -12.85 -4.59
CA THR A 313 17.28 -11.89 -3.78
C THR A 313 18.43 -12.57 -3.01
N ALA A 314 18.34 -13.88 -2.70
CA ALA A 314 19.42 -14.66 -2.09
C ALA A 314 20.71 -14.64 -2.93
N PHE A 315 20.62 -14.44 -4.22
CA PHE A 315 21.77 -14.42 -5.16
C PHE A 315 22.20 -13.00 -5.52
N ALA A 316 21.55 -11.97 -4.98
CA ALA A 316 21.81 -10.59 -5.34
C ALA A 316 23.03 -10.06 -4.58
N GLY A 317 24.12 -9.77 -5.33
CA GLY A 317 25.35 -9.16 -4.78
C GLY A 317 25.61 -7.74 -5.29
N SER A 318 24.71 -7.15 -6.08
CA SER A 318 24.87 -5.81 -6.63
C SER A 318 23.53 -5.10 -6.77
N VAL A 319 23.55 -3.75 -6.81
CA VAL A 319 22.33 -2.92 -6.99
C VAL A 319 21.52 -3.36 -8.21
N GLY A 320 22.20 -3.65 -9.32
CA GLY A 320 21.53 -4.11 -10.55
C GLY A 320 20.81 -5.45 -10.37
N MET A 321 21.39 -6.39 -9.63
CA MET A 321 20.72 -7.66 -9.31
C MET A 321 19.53 -7.46 -8.36
N TYR A 322 19.65 -6.63 -7.33
CA TYR A 322 18.52 -6.27 -6.48
C TYR A 322 17.40 -5.59 -7.27
N ALA A 323 17.74 -4.63 -8.15
CA ALA A 323 16.75 -4.00 -9.03
C ALA A 323 16.06 -5.00 -9.96
N LEU A 324 16.81 -5.99 -10.49
CA LEU A 324 16.24 -7.07 -11.31
C LEU A 324 15.23 -7.92 -10.51
N THR A 325 15.56 -8.31 -9.27
CA THR A 325 14.64 -9.07 -8.42
C THR A 325 13.38 -8.25 -8.09
N VAL A 326 13.55 -6.95 -7.84
CA VAL A 326 12.43 -6.00 -7.68
C VAL A 326 11.55 -5.98 -8.93
N CYS A 327 12.15 -5.91 -10.13
CA CYS A 327 11.38 -5.95 -11.38
C CYS A 327 10.58 -7.26 -11.52
N VAL A 328 11.14 -8.41 -11.16
CA VAL A 328 10.48 -9.71 -11.28
C VAL A 328 9.24 -9.78 -10.38
N TRP A 329 9.38 -9.48 -9.08
CA TRP A 329 8.22 -9.55 -8.19
C TRP A 329 7.20 -8.43 -8.45
N THR A 330 7.63 -7.27 -8.95
CA THR A 330 6.72 -6.18 -9.33
C THR A 330 5.81 -6.59 -10.49
N ILE A 331 6.32 -7.32 -11.49
CA ILE A 331 5.47 -7.87 -12.57
C ILE A 331 4.39 -8.79 -11.97
N GLY A 332 4.77 -9.64 -11.03
CA GLY A 332 3.82 -10.47 -10.29
C GLY A 332 2.76 -9.65 -9.54
N GLU A 333 3.16 -8.57 -8.87
CA GLU A 333 2.27 -7.66 -8.15
C GLU A 333 1.27 -6.97 -9.08
N ILE A 334 1.74 -6.45 -10.23
CA ILE A 334 0.90 -5.79 -11.24
C ILE A 334 -0.18 -6.75 -11.77
N ILE A 335 0.14 -8.03 -11.95
CA ILE A 335 -0.81 -9.05 -12.40
C ILE A 335 -1.75 -9.46 -11.27
N ASN A 336 -1.22 -9.70 -10.07
CA ASN A 336 -1.98 -10.22 -8.93
C ASN A 336 -3.08 -9.27 -8.46
N THR A 337 -2.74 -7.98 -8.30
CA THR A 337 -3.60 -6.99 -7.62
C THR A 337 -4.99 -6.86 -8.26
N PRO A 338 -5.14 -6.58 -9.57
CA PRO A 338 -6.46 -6.39 -10.16
C PRO A 338 -7.29 -7.68 -10.17
N ILE A 339 -6.66 -8.84 -10.40
CA ILE A 339 -7.36 -10.12 -10.46
C ILE A 339 -7.86 -10.51 -9.07
N GLN A 340 -7.03 -10.33 -8.05
CA GLN A 340 -7.39 -10.63 -6.66
C GLN A 340 -8.53 -9.72 -6.18
N MET A 341 -8.49 -8.41 -6.47
CA MET A 341 -9.59 -7.49 -6.15
C MET A 341 -10.88 -7.87 -6.88
N GLY A 342 -10.81 -8.26 -8.15
CA GLY A 342 -11.95 -8.76 -8.91
C GLY A 342 -12.53 -10.04 -8.31
N LEU A 343 -11.69 -10.98 -7.87
CA LEU A 343 -12.10 -12.22 -7.21
C LEU A 343 -12.81 -11.94 -5.88
N VAL A 344 -12.25 -11.07 -5.05
CA VAL A 344 -12.86 -10.63 -3.78
C VAL A 344 -14.22 -9.97 -4.03
N ALA A 345 -14.32 -9.08 -5.03
CA ALA A 345 -15.59 -8.43 -5.39
C ALA A 345 -16.65 -9.43 -5.86
N ARG A 346 -16.25 -10.43 -6.66
CA ARG A 346 -17.14 -11.49 -7.17
C ARG A 346 -17.67 -12.41 -6.08
N LEU A 347 -16.83 -12.76 -5.10
CA LEU A 347 -17.21 -13.60 -3.97
C LEU A 347 -17.97 -12.86 -2.87
N SER A 348 -18.02 -11.54 -2.92
CA SER A 348 -18.68 -10.71 -1.91
C SER A 348 -20.16 -10.50 -2.28
N PRO A 349 -21.14 -11.05 -1.50
CA PRO A 349 -22.56 -10.79 -1.71
C PRO A 349 -22.86 -9.29 -1.61
N THR A 350 -23.85 -8.80 -2.36
CA THR A 350 -24.22 -7.38 -2.40
C THR A 350 -24.52 -6.83 -1.00
N HIS A 351 -25.26 -7.57 -0.19
CA HIS A 351 -25.71 -7.19 1.17
C HIS A 351 -24.67 -7.45 2.28
N GLY A 352 -23.48 -7.97 1.95
CA GLY A 352 -22.39 -8.22 2.91
C GLY A 352 -21.03 -7.67 2.46
N ARG A 353 -20.98 -6.96 1.32
CA ARG A 353 -19.73 -6.56 0.64
C ARG A 353 -18.74 -5.83 1.54
N GLY A 354 -19.23 -4.95 2.43
CA GLY A 354 -18.36 -4.24 3.37
C GLY A 354 -17.63 -5.16 4.35
N ARG A 355 -18.32 -6.20 4.86
CA ARG A 355 -17.73 -7.17 5.79
C ARG A 355 -16.70 -8.07 5.11
N TYR A 356 -17.00 -8.54 3.88
CA TYR A 356 -16.06 -9.30 3.06
C TYR A 356 -14.80 -8.47 2.75
N GLN A 357 -14.95 -7.23 2.31
CA GLN A 357 -13.83 -6.32 2.08
C GLN A 357 -13.04 -6.05 3.37
N GLY A 358 -13.72 -5.87 4.50
CA GLY A 358 -13.08 -5.69 5.81
C GLY A 358 -12.18 -6.87 6.19
N VAL A 359 -12.66 -8.12 6.02
CA VAL A 359 -11.86 -9.32 6.31
C VAL A 359 -10.68 -9.46 5.32
N TYR A 360 -10.88 -9.10 4.04
CA TYR A 360 -9.79 -9.06 3.07
C TYR A 360 -8.71 -8.03 3.46
N VAL A 361 -9.10 -6.81 3.82
CA VAL A 361 -8.14 -5.78 4.26
C VAL A 361 -7.43 -6.19 5.55
N LEU A 362 -8.13 -6.90 6.45
CA LEU A 362 -7.54 -7.42 7.68
C LEU A 362 -6.38 -8.40 7.39
N SER A 363 -6.45 -9.19 6.30
CA SER A 363 -5.34 -10.09 5.93
C SER A 363 -4.06 -9.32 5.59
N TRP A 364 -4.16 -8.20 4.90
CA TRP A 364 -3.04 -7.31 4.60
C TRP A 364 -2.48 -6.62 5.85
N SER A 365 -3.38 -6.18 6.75
CA SER A 365 -2.98 -5.57 8.02
C SER A 365 -2.26 -6.57 8.92
N LEU A 366 -2.73 -7.82 8.95
CA LEU A 366 -2.08 -8.90 9.69
C LEU A 366 -0.71 -9.26 9.08
N ALA A 367 -0.60 -9.27 7.76
CA ALA A 367 0.67 -9.46 7.08
C ALA A 367 1.66 -8.31 7.40
N ALA A 368 1.20 -7.06 7.43
CA ALA A 368 2.02 -5.91 7.80
C ALA A 368 2.50 -5.94 9.25
N LEU A 369 1.81 -6.65 10.13
CA LEU A 369 2.23 -6.91 11.51
C LEU A 369 3.21 -8.09 11.60
N VAL A 370 2.85 -9.22 10.99
CA VAL A 370 3.57 -10.51 11.17
C VAL A 370 4.84 -10.56 10.33
N ALA A 371 4.79 -10.12 9.08
CA ALA A 371 5.89 -10.29 8.13
C ALA A 371 7.18 -9.55 8.53
N PRO A 372 7.16 -8.27 8.96
CA PRO A 372 8.36 -7.59 9.41
C PRO A 372 9.01 -8.26 10.60
N LEU A 373 8.21 -8.65 11.60
CA LEU A 373 8.70 -9.31 12.81
C LEU A 373 9.30 -10.70 12.48
N ALA A 374 8.57 -11.52 11.74
CA ALA A 374 9.05 -12.84 11.33
C ALA A 374 10.31 -12.74 10.46
N GLY A 375 10.34 -11.78 9.51
CA GLY A 375 11.49 -11.52 8.65
C GLY A 375 12.73 -11.12 9.45
N GLY A 376 12.59 -10.21 10.41
CA GLY A 376 13.69 -9.78 11.27
C GLY A 376 14.25 -10.94 12.12
N VAL A 377 13.37 -11.74 12.73
CA VAL A 377 13.78 -12.92 13.51
C VAL A 377 14.50 -13.96 12.64
N VAL A 378 13.99 -14.21 11.42
CA VAL A 378 14.63 -15.17 10.50
C VAL A 378 16.00 -14.66 10.07
N ILE A 379 16.15 -13.39 9.76
CA ILE A 379 17.45 -12.82 9.35
C ILE A 379 18.47 -12.94 10.48
N ASP A 380 18.12 -12.59 11.72
CA ASP A 380 19.05 -12.60 12.85
C ASP A 380 19.51 -14.02 13.24
N HIS A 381 18.61 -15.03 13.13
CA HIS A 381 18.92 -16.38 13.61
C HIS A 381 19.38 -17.33 12.52
N TYR A 382 18.93 -17.13 11.26
CA TYR A 382 19.16 -18.08 10.18
C TYR A 382 19.76 -17.43 8.93
N GLY A 383 19.86 -16.10 8.90
CA GLY A 383 20.37 -15.34 7.75
C GLY A 383 19.31 -14.98 6.72
N ALA A 384 19.65 -13.99 5.87
CA ALA A 384 18.75 -13.46 4.85
C ALA A 384 18.38 -14.53 3.78
N ASP A 385 19.29 -15.43 3.46
CA ASP A 385 19.06 -16.47 2.43
C ASP A 385 17.89 -17.39 2.81
N VAL A 386 17.76 -17.72 4.10
CA VAL A 386 16.63 -18.52 4.61
C VAL A 386 15.32 -17.76 4.46
N LEU A 387 15.32 -16.46 4.69
CA LEU A 387 14.14 -15.61 4.46
C LEU A 387 13.72 -15.65 2.99
N TRP A 388 14.68 -15.51 2.08
CA TRP A 388 14.41 -15.52 0.64
C TRP A 388 13.93 -16.89 0.16
N ALA A 389 14.51 -17.97 0.66
CA ALA A 389 14.02 -19.32 0.41
C ALA A 389 12.58 -19.52 0.94
N ALA A 390 12.28 -19.00 2.14
CA ALA A 390 10.93 -19.03 2.70
C ALA A 390 9.92 -18.26 1.83
N CYS A 391 10.32 -17.13 1.26
CA CYS A 391 9.49 -16.37 0.29
C CYS A 391 9.17 -17.21 -0.95
N ALA A 392 10.16 -17.90 -1.53
CA ALA A 392 9.97 -18.77 -2.69
C ALA A 392 9.03 -19.95 -2.37
N VAL A 393 9.21 -20.59 -1.22
CA VAL A 393 8.32 -21.66 -0.74
C VAL A 393 6.89 -21.14 -0.53
N THR A 394 6.74 -20.00 0.13
CA THR A 394 5.43 -19.39 0.39
C THR A 394 4.73 -19.02 -0.93
N GLY A 395 5.46 -18.48 -1.91
CA GLY A 395 4.94 -18.19 -3.25
C GLY A 395 4.49 -19.45 -3.98
N THR A 396 5.24 -20.55 -3.85
CA THR A 396 4.86 -21.86 -4.40
C THR A 396 3.60 -22.43 -3.74
N LEU A 397 3.48 -22.33 -2.41
CA LEU A 397 2.30 -22.73 -1.67
C LEU A 397 1.08 -21.89 -2.07
N ALA A 398 1.24 -20.59 -2.23
CA ALA A 398 0.18 -19.69 -2.69
C ALA A 398 -0.26 -20.05 -4.14
N ALA A 399 0.69 -20.33 -5.03
CA ALA A 399 0.42 -20.75 -6.40
C ALA A 399 -0.36 -22.08 -6.46
N ALA A 400 0.06 -23.06 -5.67
CA ALA A 400 -0.66 -24.35 -5.53
C ALA A 400 -2.06 -24.14 -4.96
N GLY A 401 -2.19 -23.28 -3.93
CA GLY A 401 -3.46 -22.92 -3.34
C GLY A 401 -4.42 -22.27 -4.35
N TYR A 402 -3.95 -21.32 -5.16
CA TYR A 402 -4.76 -20.73 -6.25
C TYR A 402 -5.16 -21.77 -7.29
N ALA A 403 -4.25 -22.67 -7.69
CA ALA A 403 -4.54 -23.71 -8.66
C ALA A 403 -5.66 -24.68 -8.17
N VAL A 404 -5.69 -24.98 -6.86
CA VAL A 404 -6.74 -25.82 -6.25
C VAL A 404 -8.03 -25.03 -6.08
N LEU A 405 -7.95 -23.83 -5.50
CA LEU A 405 -9.12 -23.00 -5.20
C LEU A 405 -9.93 -22.66 -6.45
N MET A 406 -9.26 -22.27 -7.52
CA MET A 406 -9.93 -21.84 -8.75
C MET A 406 -10.60 -23.01 -9.52
N ARG A 407 -10.22 -24.26 -9.23
CA ARG A 407 -10.96 -25.43 -9.73
C ARG A 407 -12.24 -25.68 -8.96
N ALA A 408 -12.31 -25.24 -7.70
CA ALA A 408 -13.46 -25.40 -6.82
C ALA A 408 -14.49 -24.26 -6.98
N ILE A 409 -14.06 -23.09 -7.50
CA ILE A 409 -14.96 -21.96 -7.76
C ILE A 409 -15.49 -22.07 -9.18
N PRO A 410 -16.86 -22.13 -9.39
CA PRO A 410 -17.45 -22.18 -10.72
C PRO A 410 -16.99 -21.00 -11.57
N ALA A 411 -16.67 -21.27 -12.84
CA ALA A 411 -16.48 -20.23 -13.83
C ALA A 411 -17.82 -19.51 -14.02
N GLY A 412 -17.90 -18.26 -13.58
CA GLY A 412 -19.08 -17.40 -13.74
C GLY A 412 -19.12 -16.78 -15.12
#